data_441c293a5ee816f0d78d1d6e49f80658
#
_entry.id   441c293a5ee816f0d78d1d6e49f80658
#
_cell.length_a   1.000
_cell.length_b   1.000
_cell.length_c   1.000
_cell.angle_alpha   90.00
_cell.angle_beta   90.00
_cell.angle_gamma   90.00
#
_symmetry.space_group_name_H-M   'P 1'
#
loop_
_entity.id
_entity.type
_entity.pdbx_description
1 polymer ?
#
loop_
_entity_poly.entity_id
_entity_poly.type
_entity_poly.pdbx_seq_one_letter_code
_entity_poly.pdbx_strand_id
1 'polypeptide(L)'
;MRDAPLRDIGDAPTVTRPAPARPAGDAASADRAPGASTSDGLTPDDTRPEPPGSEAPGSEAGTATADIAAGRAVLEAEAAGLGALAASLDASFAAAVAILAATSGRVVVTGMGKSGHVARKIAATLASTGTPALFVHPAEASHGDLGMIVEGDAVLALSNSGETAELADLVAHARRFGLRLLAITARAASALARAADVLLLLPAAPEACPLGLAPTTSTTMQLALGDALAVALLTRRGFSPSDFSVFHPGGKLGARLRHVRDLMHAGPGLPLATAATPMPEALIRMTEGRFGCLGIVDDAGQLIGIVTDGDLRRAMAPDLLARRAGEVMTAAPRTIGPDALAAEALALMNRRDRPITALFVVAAGRPVGIVHVHDLLRAGVA
;
A
#
# COMPACT_ATOMS: atom_id res chain seq x y z
N MET A 1 32.83 -29.73 -36.41
CA MET A 1 33.93 -29.14 -37.22
C MET A 1 33.93 -27.64 -37.00
N ARG A 2 35.00 -27.20 -36.37
CA ARG A 2 35.63 -25.90 -36.18
C ARG A 2 35.03 -24.97 -35.13
N ASP A 3 35.77 -25.00 -34.01
CA ASP A 3 35.83 -24.01 -32.95
C ASP A 3 36.20 -22.62 -33.50
N ALA A 4 35.60 -21.57 -32.93
CA ALA A 4 36.08 -20.20 -33.02
C ALA A 4 36.24 -19.66 -31.58
N PRO A 5 37.34 -18.98 -31.24
CA PRO A 5 37.70 -18.63 -29.88
C PRO A 5 36.94 -17.38 -29.40
N LEU A 6 36.60 -17.39 -28.09
CA LEU A 6 36.10 -16.26 -27.30
C LEU A 6 37.15 -15.14 -27.28
N ARG A 7 36.73 -13.92 -27.64
CA ARG A 7 37.52 -12.71 -27.48
C ARG A 7 37.41 -12.21 -26.04
N ASP A 8 38.56 -12.01 -25.48
CA ASP A 8 38.86 -11.35 -24.21
C ASP A 8 38.30 -9.90 -24.23
N ILE A 9 37.42 -9.54 -23.30
CA ILE A 9 36.92 -8.19 -23.13
C ILE A 9 37.63 -7.62 -21.91
N GLY A 10 38.59 -6.73 -22.19
CA GLY A 10 39.42 -6.06 -21.22
C GLY A 10 38.68 -5.25 -20.18
N ASP A 11 39.34 -5.07 -19.06
CA ASP A 11 38.96 -4.37 -17.84
C ASP A 11 38.33 -3.01 -18.09
N ALA A 12 37.15 -2.80 -17.49
CA ALA A 12 36.49 -1.51 -17.36
C ALA A 12 37.13 -0.70 -16.22
N PRO A 13 37.30 0.61 -16.39
CA PRO A 13 37.91 1.44 -15.35
C PRO A 13 36.99 1.68 -14.16
N THR A 14 37.54 1.50 -12.99
CA THR A 14 36.89 1.74 -11.67
C THR A 14 36.59 3.23 -11.50
N VAL A 15 35.32 3.61 -11.46
CA VAL A 15 34.88 4.96 -11.15
C VAL A 15 34.84 5.12 -9.63
N THR A 16 35.78 5.90 -9.11
CA THR A 16 35.81 6.31 -7.69
C THR A 16 34.74 7.36 -7.42
N ARG A 17 33.88 7.06 -6.46
CA ARG A 17 32.83 7.92 -5.93
C ARG A 17 33.42 9.01 -5.03
N PRO A 18 33.11 10.32 -5.19
CA PRO A 18 33.54 11.35 -4.24
C PRO A 18 32.69 11.29 -2.95
N ALA A 19 33.35 11.56 -1.82
CA ALA A 19 32.77 11.59 -0.49
C ALA A 19 31.87 12.82 -0.30
N PRO A 20 30.83 12.77 0.59
CA PRO A 20 29.95 13.91 0.83
C PRO A 20 30.62 15.01 1.64
N ALA A 21 30.41 16.25 1.22
CA ALA A 21 30.88 17.46 1.90
C ALA A 21 30.10 17.69 3.22
N ARG A 22 30.83 18.07 4.28
CA ARG A 22 30.32 18.49 5.57
C ARG A 22 29.73 19.90 5.49
N PRO A 23 28.66 20.24 6.22
CA PRO A 23 28.16 21.61 6.30
C PRO A 23 29.08 22.45 7.20
N ALA A 24 29.31 23.69 6.76
CA ALA A 24 30.05 24.70 7.52
C ALA A 24 29.21 25.27 8.65
N GLY A 25 29.86 25.43 9.79
CA GLY A 25 29.23 25.88 11.02
C GLY A 25 28.98 27.38 11.08
N ASP A 26 28.06 27.70 11.98
CA ASP A 26 27.66 29.01 12.48
C ASP A 26 28.84 29.88 12.95
N ALA A 27 28.79 31.17 12.59
CA ALA A 27 29.54 32.24 13.26
C ALA A 27 28.55 33.27 13.76
N ALA A 28 28.41 33.33 15.07
CA ALA A 28 27.76 34.40 15.80
C ALA A 28 28.64 35.65 15.80
N SER A 29 28.03 36.85 15.65
CA SER A 29 28.62 38.05 16.17
C SER A 29 27.55 38.95 16.78
N ALA A 30 27.68 39.13 18.06
CA ALA A 30 27.11 40.20 18.86
C ALA A 30 27.85 41.51 18.56
N ASP A 31 27.17 42.68 18.55
CA ASP A 31 27.58 43.83 19.32
C ASP A 31 26.53 44.97 19.36
N ARG A 32 26.20 45.32 20.63
CA ARG A 32 26.11 46.62 21.28
C ARG A 32 25.12 47.68 20.81
N ALA A 33 24.21 47.94 21.75
CA ALA A 33 23.72 49.29 22.05
C ALA A 33 24.84 50.15 22.70
N PRO A 34 24.80 51.45 22.69
CA PRO A 34 24.17 52.22 23.76
C PRO A 34 23.63 53.62 23.39
N GLY A 35 22.88 54.19 24.30
CA GLY A 35 22.86 55.63 24.45
C GLY A 35 21.53 56.33 24.64
N ALA A 36 21.35 56.68 25.80
CA ALA A 36 20.37 57.35 26.63
C ALA A 36 19.96 58.76 26.23
N SER A 37 18.78 59.15 26.80
CA SER A 37 18.39 60.46 27.36
C SER A 37 18.00 61.55 26.41
N THR A 38 16.78 62.07 26.48
CA THR A 38 16.39 63.14 27.38
C THR A 38 14.86 63.32 27.44
N SER A 39 14.38 63.62 28.61
CA SER A 39 13.06 64.10 28.97
C SER A 39 12.70 65.43 28.32
N ASP A 40 11.46 65.57 27.86
CA ASP A 40 10.69 66.79 28.14
C ASP A 40 9.19 66.50 28.14
N GLY A 41 8.53 67.02 29.16
CA GLY A 41 7.15 66.78 29.43
C GLY A 41 6.20 67.65 28.59
N LEU A 42 5.06 67.08 28.30
CA LEU A 42 3.84 67.80 27.91
C LEU A 42 2.62 67.05 28.49
N THR A 43 1.81 67.78 29.16
CA THR A 43 0.56 67.40 29.86
C THR A 43 -0.47 66.77 28.95
N PRO A 44 -1.35 65.90 29.45
CA PRO A 44 -2.34 65.18 28.63
C PRO A 44 -3.53 66.09 28.30
N ASP A 45 -3.85 66.22 27.01
CA ASP A 45 -5.17 66.64 26.57
C ASP A 45 -5.99 65.38 26.26
N ASP A 46 -7.00 65.21 27.08
CA ASP A 46 -7.82 64.02 27.22
C ASP A 46 -9.12 64.21 26.37
N THR A 47 -9.00 63.99 25.04
CA THR A 47 -10.19 63.79 24.21
C THR A 47 -9.82 62.96 22.97
N ARG A 48 -9.58 61.64 23.19
CA ARG A 48 -9.66 60.65 22.13
C ARG A 48 -11.05 59.97 22.17
N PRO A 49 -11.81 59.95 21.10
CA PRO A 49 -12.98 59.06 21.05
C PRO A 49 -12.53 57.60 21.16
N GLU A 50 -13.18 56.85 22.02
CA GLU A 50 -13.03 55.39 22.14
C GLU A 50 -13.20 54.72 20.75
N PRO A 51 -12.33 53.81 20.36
CA PRO A 51 -12.57 53.02 19.16
C PRO A 51 -13.84 52.19 19.37
N PRO A 52 -14.65 51.98 18.29
CA PRO A 52 -15.87 51.19 18.39
C PRO A 52 -15.51 49.80 18.98
N GLY A 53 -16.30 49.39 19.94
CA GLY A 53 -16.09 48.24 20.78
C GLY A 53 -15.55 47.03 20.00
N SER A 54 -14.43 46.48 20.46
CA SER A 54 -13.99 45.14 20.09
C SER A 54 -15.07 44.17 20.52
N GLU A 55 -15.81 43.62 19.57
CA GLU A 55 -16.65 42.43 19.84
C GLU A 55 -15.73 41.40 20.51
N ALA A 56 -16.12 40.98 21.69
CA ALA A 56 -15.44 39.93 22.43
C ALA A 56 -15.33 38.68 21.52
N PRO A 57 -14.18 38.02 21.46
CA PRO A 57 -14.05 36.78 20.69
C PRO A 57 -15.15 35.84 21.15
N GLY A 58 -15.95 35.37 20.19
CA GLY A 58 -17.04 34.41 20.43
C GLY A 58 -16.52 33.28 21.31
N SER A 59 -17.35 32.82 22.24
CA SER A 59 -16.94 31.80 23.21
C SER A 59 -16.27 30.62 22.47
N GLU A 60 -15.21 30.03 23.01
CA GLU A 60 -14.48 28.89 22.39
C GLU A 60 -15.43 27.78 21.92
N ALA A 61 -16.52 27.56 22.64
CA ALA A 61 -17.59 26.62 22.27
C ALA A 61 -18.32 27.04 20.97
N GLY A 62 -18.56 28.33 20.74
CA GLY A 62 -19.18 28.85 19.50
C GLY A 62 -18.26 28.68 18.30
N THR A 63 -16.97 28.94 18.49
CA THR A 63 -15.92 28.75 17.46
C THR A 63 -15.80 27.26 17.07
N ALA A 64 -15.72 26.36 18.06
CA ALA A 64 -15.64 24.92 17.82
C ALA A 64 -16.87 24.37 17.05
N THR A 65 -18.06 24.87 17.34
CA THR A 65 -19.28 24.50 16.62
C THR A 65 -19.26 24.99 15.17
N ALA A 66 -18.75 26.20 14.93
CA ALA A 66 -18.62 26.75 13.59
C ALA A 66 -17.58 25.97 12.75
N ASP A 67 -16.44 25.58 13.34
CA ASP A 67 -15.41 24.79 12.68
C ASP A 67 -15.93 23.41 12.26
N ILE A 68 -16.67 22.73 13.13
CA ILE A 68 -17.30 21.44 12.84
C ILE A 68 -18.31 21.59 11.69
N ALA A 69 -19.12 22.65 11.71
CA ALA A 69 -20.10 22.90 10.66
C ALA A 69 -19.41 23.16 9.30
N ALA A 70 -18.34 23.95 9.29
CA ALA A 70 -17.54 24.21 8.09
C ALA A 70 -16.92 22.92 7.54
N GLY A 71 -16.29 22.10 8.40
CA GLY A 71 -15.72 20.81 7.98
C GLY A 71 -16.77 19.86 7.40
N ARG A 72 -17.96 19.79 8.03
CA ARG A 72 -19.09 18.97 7.54
C ARG A 72 -19.55 19.43 6.16
N ALA A 73 -19.72 20.74 5.96
CA ALA A 73 -20.14 21.30 4.68
C ALA A 73 -19.18 20.94 3.54
N VAL A 74 -17.86 20.93 3.79
CA VAL A 74 -16.86 20.48 2.82
C VAL A 74 -17.06 19.02 2.46
N LEU A 75 -17.19 18.14 3.45
CA LEU A 75 -17.35 16.70 3.21
C LEU A 75 -18.67 16.39 2.47
N GLU A 76 -19.75 17.12 2.79
CA GLU A 76 -21.05 16.96 2.11
C GLU A 76 -20.98 17.43 0.64
N ALA A 77 -20.29 18.53 0.36
CA ALA A 77 -20.09 19.02 -1.00
C ALA A 77 -19.25 18.04 -1.85
N GLU A 78 -18.17 17.51 -1.28
CA GLU A 78 -17.32 16.51 -1.94
C GLU A 78 -18.06 15.19 -2.16
N ALA A 79 -18.85 14.73 -1.18
CA ALA A 79 -19.69 13.54 -1.32
C ALA A 79 -20.73 13.69 -2.43
N ALA A 80 -21.36 14.86 -2.55
CA ALA A 80 -22.28 15.16 -3.64
C ALA A 80 -21.57 15.12 -5.00
N GLY A 81 -20.35 15.68 -5.10
CA GLY A 81 -19.52 15.60 -6.30
C GLY A 81 -19.18 14.16 -6.69
N LEU A 82 -18.83 13.31 -5.72
CA LEU A 82 -18.57 11.87 -5.94
C LEU A 82 -19.83 11.13 -6.39
N GLY A 83 -20.98 11.45 -5.83
CA GLY A 83 -22.27 10.88 -6.26
C GLY A 83 -22.60 11.24 -7.72
N ALA A 84 -22.39 12.50 -8.11
CA ALA A 84 -22.54 12.94 -9.50
C ALA A 84 -21.55 12.25 -10.44
N LEU A 85 -20.29 12.08 -10.01
CA LEU A 85 -19.27 11.37 -10.78
C LEU A 85 -19.65 9.89 -11.00
N ALA A 86 -20.11 9.21 -9.97
CA ALA A 86 -20.53 7.82 -10.08
C ALA A 86 -21.70 7.65 -11.07
N ALA A 87 -22.66 8.58 -11.04
CA ALA A 87 -23.81 8.58 -11.95
C ALA A 87 -23.41 8.93 -13.40
N SER A 88 -22.29 9.63 -13.62
CA SER A 88 -21.81 10.05 -14.95
C SER A 88 -20.95 9.03 -15.66
N LEU A 89 -20.59 7.91 -15.02
CA LEU A 89 -19.77 6.87 -15.67
C LEU A 89 -20.53 6.24 -16.83
N ASP A 90 -19.88 6.23 -18.00
CA ASP A 90 -20.44 5.78 -19.27
C ASP A 90 -19.49 4.92 -20.08
N ALA A 91 -19.76 4.79 -21.39
CA ALA A 91 -18.92 4.04 -22.33
C ALA A 91 -17.48 4.59 -22.43
N SER A 92 -17.24 5.87 -22.14
CA SER A 92 -15.90 6.47 -22.14
C SER A 92 -15.03 5.87 -21.03
N PHE A 93 -15.60 5.60 -19.87
CA PHE A 93 -14.89 4.90 -18.78
C PHE A 93 -14.49 3.49 -19.20
N ALA A 94 -15.42 2.74 -19.82
CA ALA A 94 -15.12 1.39 -20.31
C ALA A 94 -14.04 1.40 -21.41
N ALA A 95 -14.06 2.39 -22.29
CA ALA A 95 -13.06 2.59 -23.33
C ALA A 95 -11.67 2.92 -22.73
N ALA A 96 -11.64 3.78 -21.72
CA ALA A 96 -10.42 4.10 -20.97
C ALA A 96 -9.81 2.85 -20.33
N VAL A 97 -10.60 2.04 -19.63
CA VAL A 97 -10.15 0.76 -19.05
C VAL A 97 -9.65 -0.18 -20.14
N ALA A 98 -10.31 -0.25 -21.30
CA ALA A 98 -9.89 -1.11 -22.41
C ALA A 98 -8.52 -0.68 -22.97
N ILE A 99 -8.29 0.62 -23.18
CA ILE A 99 -7.02 1.15 -23.67
C ILE A 99 -5.91 0.87 -22.66
N LEU A 100 -6.12 1.19 -21.37
CA LEU A 100 -5.12 0.98 -20.32
C LEU A 100 -4.81 -0.50 -20.10
N ALA A 101 -5.79 -1.39 -20.27
CA ALA A 101 -5.58 -2.84 -20.19
C ALA A 101 -4.76 -3.38 -21.37
N ALA A 102 -4.91 -2.80 -22.55
CA ALA A 102 -4.20 -3.17 -23.78
C ALA A 102 -2.82 -2.51 -23.92
N THR A 103 -2.47 -1.56 -23.06
CA THR A 103 -1.17 -0.89 -23.04
C THR A 103 -0.07 -1.92 -22.78
N SER A 104 0.89 -2.04 -23.71
CA SER A 104 2.03 -2.96 -23.62
C SER A 104 3.19 -2.39 -22.79
N GLY A 105 3.29 -1.06 -22.75
CA GLY A 105 4.25 -0.31 -21.93
C GLY A 105 3.66 0.08 -20.57
N ARG A 106 3.88 1.33 -20.19
CA ARG A 106 3.46 1.90 -18.91
C ARG A 106 2.34 2.92 -19.09
N VAL A 107 1.58 3.18 -18.04
CA VAL A 107 0.67 4.31 -17.98
C VAL A 107 1.45 5.51 -17.42
N VAL A 108 1.69 6.50 -18.27
CA VAL A 108 2.32 7.77 -17.90
C VAL A 108 1.22 8.69 -17.39
N VAL A 109 1.20 8.97 -16.09
CA VAL A 109 0.21 9.87 -15.49
C VAL A 109 0.83 11.24 -15.30
N THR A 110 0.13 12.30 -15.69
CA THR A 110 0.65 13.67 -15.66
C THR A 110 -0.40 14.68 -15.22
N GLY A 111 0.03 15.82 -14.72
CA GLY A 111 -0.80 16.93 -14.28
C GLY A 111 0.02 17.98 -13.55
N MET A 112 -0.52 19.20 -13.44
CA MET A 112 0.14 20.33 -12.80
C MET A 112 -0.48 20.68 -11.45
N GLY A 113 0.32 21.17 -10.50
CA GLY A 113 -0.15 21.64 -9.19
C GLY A 113 -0.89 20.55 -8.39
N LYS A 114 -2.09 20.85 -7.91
CA LYS A 114 -2.92 19.88 -7.14
C LYS A 114 -3.32 18.66 -7.98
N SER A 115 -3.65 18.85 -9.26
CA SER A 115 -3.87 17.72 -10.18
C SER A 115 -2.60 16.86 -10.37
N GLY A 116 -1.41 17.46 -10.32
CA GLY A 116 -0.14 16.73 -10.35
C GLY A 116 0.09 15.85 -9.11
N HIS A 117 -0.26 16.34 -7.91
CA HIS A 117 -0.22 15.51 -6.70
C HIS A 117 -1.20 14.34 -6.77
N VAL A 118 -2.40 14.57 -7.28
CA VAL A 118 -3.39 13.51 -7.54
C VAL A 118 -2.86 12.52 -8.58
N ALA A 119 -2.26 13.00 -9.67
CA ALA A 119 -1.66 12.16 -10.71
C ALA A 119 -0.55 11.25 -10.17
N ARG A 120 0.31 11.76 -9.26
CA ARG A 120 1.32 10.94 -8.56
C ARG A 120 0.67 9.82 -7.76
N LYS A 121 -0.41 10.11 -7.01
CA LYS A 121 -1.14 9.09 -6.25
C LYS A 121 -1.78 8.04 -7.17
N ILE A 122 -2.37 8.47 -8.29
CA ILE A 122 -2.96 7.56 -9.27
C ILE A 122 -1.90 6.63 -9.87
N ALA A 123 -0.74 7.16 -10.28
CA ALA A 123 0.37 6.37 -10.79
C ALA A 123 0.83 5.32 -9.76
N ALA A 124 0.97 5.70 -8.50
CA ALA A 124 1.34 4.80 -7.42
C ALA A 124 0.28 3.70 -7.19
N THR A 125 -1.01 4.06 -7.24
CA THR A 125 -2.11 3.10 -7.10
C THR A 125 -2.12 2.10 -8.26
N LEU A 126 -2.01 2.57 -9.51
CA LEU A 126 -1.93 1.71 -10.69
C LEU A 126 -0.76 0.73 -10.58
N ALA A 127 0.44 1.21 -10.25
CA ALA A 127 1.62 0.37 -10.10
C ALA A 127 1.43 -0.68 -9.00
N SER A 128 0.89 -0.30 -7.85
CA SER A 128 0.66 -1.19 -6.71
C SER A 128 -0.45 -2.21 -6.95
N THR A 129 -1.31 -1.99 -7.92
CA THR A 129 -2.41 -2.88 -8.31
C THR A 129 -2.14 -3.63 -9.62
N GLY A 130 -0.87 -3.74 -10.04
CA GLY A 130 -0.44 -4.57 -11.16
C GLY A 130 -0.52 -3.91 -12.54
N THR A 131 -0.74 -2.59 -12.62
CA THR A 131 -0.64 -1.84 -13.86
C THR A 131 0.64 -0.99 -13.83
N PRO A 132 1.68 -1.31 -14.62
CA PRO A 132 2.91 -0.51 -14.65
C PRO A 132 2.59 0.95 -14.95
N ALA A 133 2.96 1.86 -14.06
CA ALA A 133 2.67 3.28 -14.20
C ALA A 133 3.78 4.14 -13.58
N LEU A 134 3.92 5.36 -14.08
CA LEU A 134 4.82 6.36 -13.55
C LEU A 134 4.21 7.75 -13.70
N PHE A 135 4.66 8.67 -12.85
CA PHE A 135 4.29 10.08 -12.97
C PHE A 135 5.39 10.84 -13.70
N VAL A 136 5.00 11.67 -14.69
CA VAL A 136 5.89 12.64 -15.36
C VAL A 136 5.36 14.03 -15.08
N HIS A 137 6.22 14.91 -14.54
CA HIS A 137 5.86 16.30 -14.29
C HIS A 137 5.89 17.09 -15.60
N PRO A 138 4.82 17.84 -15.96
CA PRO A 138 4.75 18.46 -17.28
C PRO A 138 5.88 19.48 -17.53
N ALA A 139 6.27 20.25 -16.52
CA ALA A 139 7.37 21.21 -16.66
C ALA A 139 8.72 20.51 -16.88
N GLU A 140 8.99 19.41 -16.16
CA GLU A 140 10.21 18.62 -16.36
C GLU A 140 10.19 17.90 -17.72
N ALA A 141 9.01 17.52 -18.20
CA ALA A 141 8.84 16.94 -19.53
C ALA A 141 9.40 17.87 -20.62
N SER A 142 9.10 19.16 -20.55
CA SER A 142 9.62 20.18 -21.49
C SER A 142 11.14 20.40 -21.40
N HIS A 143 11.78 19.88 -20.34
CA HIS A 143 13.23 19.98 -20.10
C HIS A 143 13.97 18.63 -20.23
N GLY A 144 13.36 17.62 -20.86
CA GLY A 144 14.03 16.36 -21.21
C GLY A 144 13.32 15.09 -20.78
N ASP A 145 12.42 15.14 -19.77
CA ASP A 145 11.73 13.95 -19.26
C ASP A 145 10.71 13.36 -20.26
N LEU A 146 10.43 14.05 -21.41
CA LEU A 146 9.74 13.42 -22.54
C LEU A 146 10.45 12.16 -23.02
N GLY A 147 11.77 12.06 -22.84
CA GLY A 147 12.54 10.85 -23.15
C GLY A 147 12.21 9.64 -22.29
N MET A 148 11.47 9.82 -21.18
CA MET A 148 10.96 8.72 -20.36
C MET A 148 9.73 8.05 -20.97
N ILE A 149 9.07 8.71 -21.94
CA ILE A 149 7.81 8.26 -22.56
C ILE A 149 8.16 7.61 -23.90
N VAL A 150 7.87 6.32 -24.00
CA VAL A 150 8.31 5.50 -25.14
C VAL A 150 7.13 4.86 -25.87
N GLU A 151 7.40 4.30 -27.03
CA GLU A 151 6.42 3.52 -27.79
C GLU A 151 5.83 2.40 -26.94
N GLY A 152 4.52 2.20 -27.04
CA GLY A 152 3.78 1.23 -26.22
C GLY A 152 3.23 1.80 -24.91
N ASP A 153 3.67 2.99 -24.47
CA ASP A 153 3.10 3.69 -23.32
C ASP A 153 1.73 4.31 -23.67
N ALA A 154 0.91 4.55 -22.64
CA ALA A 154 -0.31 5.36 -22.73
C ALA A 154 -0.21 6.54 -21.76
N VAL A 155 -0.77 7.68 -22.12
CA VAL A 155 -0.76 8.91 -21.30
C VAL A 155 -2.14 9.13 -20.68
N LEU A 156 -2.18 9.37 -19.37
CA LEU A 156 -3.35 9.83 -18.61
C LEU A 156 -3.07 11.23 -18.07
N ALA A 157 -3.65 12.25 -18.68
CA ALA A 157 -3.42 13.65 -18.34
C ALA A 157 -4.58 14.22 -17.51
N LEU A 158 -4.26 14.87 -16.39
CA LEU A 158 -5.21 15.49 -15.48
C LEU A 158 -5.10 17.02 -15.53
N SER A 159 -6.20 17.69 -15.84
CA SER A 159 -6.33 19.14 -15.75
C SER A 159 -7.80 19.54 -15.61
N ASN A 160 -8.18 20.14 -14.49
CA ASN A 160 -9.58 20.53 -14.27
C ASN A 160 -10.08 21.51 -15.35
N SER A 161 -9.27 22.51 -15.73
CA SER A 161 -9.62 23.43 -16.81
C SER A 161 -9.42 22.83 -18.20
N GLY A 162 -8.52 21.86 -18.34
CA GLY A 162 -8.07 21.31 -19.62
C GLY A 162 -7.26 22.29 -20.48
N GLU A 163 -6.90 23.46 -19.92
CA GLU A 163 -6.17 24.55 -20.60
C GLU A 163 -4.80 24.83 -19.93
N THR A 164 -4.26 23.85 -19.19
CA THR A 164 -2.95 23.96 -18.53
C THR A 164 -1.85 24.00 -19.58
N ALA A 165 -1.18 25.16 -19.72
CA ALA A 165 -0.18 25.39 -20.79
C ALA A 165 0.99 24.41 -20.71
N GLU A 166 1.43 24.06 -19.50
CA GLU A 166 2.56 23.15 -19.27
C GLU A 166 2.32 21.73 -19.78
N LEU A 167 1.06 21.32 -20.02
CA LEU A 167 0.75 20.03 -20.63
C LEU A 167 0.95 20.00 -22.15
N ALA A 168 1.12 21.17 -22.81
CA ALA A 168 1.11 21.26 -24.26
C ALA A 168 2.20 20.41 -24.94
N ASP A 169 3.43 20.45 -24.42
CA ASP A 169 4.57 19.71 -25.00
C ASP A 169 4.37 18.19 -24.85
N LEU A 170 3.87 17.73 -23.71
CA LEU A 170 3.58 16.32 -23.48
C LEU A 170 2.43 15.83 -24.37
N VAL A 171 1.38 16.63 -24.54
CA VAL A 171 0.27 16.32 -25.44
C VAL A 171 0.77 16.26 -26.88
N ALA A 172 1.59 17.23 -27.31
CA ALA A 172 2.19 17.23 -28.65
C ALA A 172 3.10 16.00 -28.87
N HIS A 173 3.89 15.62 -27.87
CA HIS A 173 4.72 14.40 -27.89
C HIS A 173 3.86 13.16 -28.07
N ALA A 174 2.81 12.98 -27.25
CA ALA A 174 1.92 11.85 -27.34
C ALA A 174 1.30 11.74 -28.76
N ARG A 175 0.85 12.85 -29.33
CA ARG A 175 0.29 12.91 -30.68
C ARG A 175 1.33 12.59 -31.77
N ARG A 176 2.54 13.14 -31.63
CA ARG A 176 3.63 12.92 -32.59
C ARG A 176 4.04 11.47 -32.69
N PHE A 177 4.07 10.75 -31.56
CA PHE A 177 4.49 9.35 -31.48
C PHE A 177 3.33 8.36 -31.50
N GLY A 178 2.09 8.81 -31.74
CA GLY A 178 0.91 7.94 -31.81
C GLY A 178 0.55 7.24 -30.51
N LEU A 179 0.95 7.81 -29.35
CA LEU A 179 0.63 7.27 -28.04
C LEU A 179 -0.85 7.52 -27.72
N ARG A 180 -1.48 6.59 -27.03
CA ARG A 180 -2.85 6.76 -26.56
C ARG A 180 -2.91 7.82 -25.48
N LEU A 181 -3.75 8.84 -25.66
CA LEU A 181 -3.94 9.94 -24.75
C LEU A 181 -5.35 9.90 -24.14
N LEU A 182 -5.42 9.75 -22.84
CA LEU A 182 -6.64 9.84 -22.04
C LEU A 182 -6.62 11.15 -21.23
N ALA A 183 -7.75 11.83 -21.16
CA ALA A 183 -7.87 13.09 -20.44
C ALA A 183 -8.91 13.02 -19.33
N ILE A 184 -8.55 13.51 -18.14
CA ILE A 184 -9.49 13.80 -17.04
C ILE A 184 -9.61 15.33 -16.93
N THR A 185 -10.77 15.88 -17.27
CA THR A 185 -11.05 17.33 -17.21
C THR A 185 -12.52 17.60 -16.96
N ALA A 186 -12.86 18.78 -16.40
CA ALA A 186 -14.23 19.25 -16.24
C ALA A 186 -14.76 20.03 -17.48
N ARG A 187 -13.93 20.23 -18.53
CA ARG A 187 -14.30 21.05 -19.69
C ARG A 187 -14.18 20.25 -20.99
N ALA A 188 -15.31 19.81 -21.53
CA ALA A 188 -15.35 19.04 -22.79
C ALA A 188 -14.78 19.78 -24.02
N ALA A 189 -14.87 21.12 -24.03
CA ALA A 189 -14.37 21.93 -25.15
C ALA A 189 -12.92 22.43 -24.94
N SER A 190 -12.18 21.92 -23.95
CA SER A 190 -10.81 22.31 -23.68
C SER A 190 -9.80 21.76 -24.68
N ALA A 191 -8.59 22.36 -24.73
CA ALA A 191 -7.51 21.91 -25.58
C ALA A 191 -7.12 20.45 -25.29
N LEU A 192 -7.02 20.08 -24.01
CA LEU A 192 -6.71 18.72 -23.58
C LEU A 192 -7.82 17.73 -24.00
N ALA A 193 -9.09 18.08 -23.84
CA ALA A 193 -10.22 17.23 -24.23
C ALA A 193 -10.24 16.96 -25.73
N ARG A 194 -9.99 18.00 -26.55
CA ARG A 194 -9.92 17.85 -28.01
C ARG A 194 -8.72 17.01 -28.48
N ALA A 195 -7.65 17.02 -27.73
CA ALA A 195 -6.46 16.25 -28.03
C ALA A 195 -6.58 14.77 -27.61
N ALA A 196 -7.43 14.42 -26.69
CA ALA A 196 -7.54 13.07 -26.12
C ALA A 196 -8.22 12.06 -27.08
N ASP A 197 -7.78 10.81 -27.04
CA ASP A 197 -8.48 9.68 -27.67
C ASP A 197 -9.72 9.27 -26.87
N VAL A 198 -9.62 9.41 -25.54
CA VAL A 198 -10.74 9.20 -24.61
C VAL A 198 -10.81 10.34 -23.61
N LEU A 199 -11.99 10.92 -23.49
CA LEU A 199 -12.31 11.96 -22.51
C LEU A 199 -13.08 11.34 -21.35
N LEU A 200 -12.50 11.45 -20.15
CA LEU A 200 -13.16 11.18 -18.88
C LEU A 200 -13.61 12.53 -18.30
N LEU A 201 -14.84 12.90 -18.61
CA LEU A 201 -15.41 14.19 -18.24
C LEU A 201 -15.85 14.18 -16.77
N LEU A 202 -15.31 15.09 -15.97
CA LEU A 202 -15.80 15.32 -14.62
C LEU A 202 -17.12 16.09 -14.68
N PRO A 203 -18.15 15.68 -13.92
CA PRO A 203 -19.41 16.42 -13.85
C PRO A 203 -19.17 17.82 -13.24
N ALA A 204 -20.02 18.76 -13.60
CA ALA A 204 -20.02 20.08 -12.99
C ALA A 204 -20.39 19.96 -11.50
N ALA A 205 -19.47 20.37 -10.63
CA ALA A 205 -19.66 20.42 -9.19
C ALA A 205 -18.95 21.67 -8.63
N PRO A 206 -19.55 22.39 -7.67
CA PRO A 206 -18.88 23.49 -7.01
C PRO A 206 -17.69 23.00 -6.18
N GLU A 207 -16.65 23.83 -6.11
CA GLU A 207 -15.60 23.60 -5.12
C GLU A 207 -16.17 23.82 -3.72
N ALA A 208 -15.76 22.99 -2.76
CA ALA A 208 -16.20 23.12 -1.37
C ALA A 208 -15.56 24.33 -0.65
N CYS A 209 -14.55 24.93 -1.26
CA CYS A 209 -13.96 26.18 -0.78
C CYS A 209 -14.99 27.33 -0.85
N PRO A 210 -15.25 28.08 0.24
CA PRO A 210 -16.22 29.19 0.25
C PRO A 210 -15.93 30.27 -0.77
N LEU A 211 -14.66 30.44 -1.17
CA LEU A 211 -14.22 31.37 -2.20
C LEU A 211 -14.33 30.77 -3.62
N GLY A 212 -14.60 29.49 -3.76
CA GLY A 212 -14.62 28.78 -5.04
C GLY A 212 -13.26 28.71 -5.75
N LEU A 213 -12.16 29.08 -5.07
CA LEU A 213 -10.82 29.21 -5.68
C LEU A 213 -9.91 27.99 -5.40
N ALA A 214 -10.01 27.41 -4.21
CA ALA A 214 -9.17 26.26 -3.87
C ALA A 214 -9.78 24.98 -4.45
N PRO A 215 -9.03 24.23 -5.28
CA PRO A 215 -9.47 22.93 -5.76
C PRO A 215 -9.65 21.95 -4.58
N THR A 216 -10.87 21.48 -4.38
CA THR A 216 -11.31 20.55 -3.34
C THR A 216 -12.14 19.45 -3.99
N THR A 217 -13.40 19.68 -4.27
CA THR A 217 -14.31 18.73 -4.92
C THR A 217 -13.76 18.20 -6.25
N SER A 218 -13.20 19.09 -7.08
CA SER A 218 -12.59 18.68 -8.37
C SER A 218 -11.42 17.71 -8.18
N THR A 219 -10.55 17.95 -7.21
CA THR A 219 -9.40 17.08 -6.94
C THR A 219 -9.83 15.76 -6.30
N THR A 220 -10.85 15.77 -5.45
CA THR A 220 -11.46 14.57 -4.87
C THR A 220 -12.08 13.68 -5.95
N MET A 221 -12.79 14.27 -6.90
CA MET A 221 -13.34 13.54 -8.07
C MET A 221 -12.22 12.95 -8.97
N GLN A 222 -11.15 13.72 -9.25
CA GLN A 222 -10.01 13.21 -10.02
C GLN A 222 -9.36 12.01 -9.34
N LEU A 223 -9.17 12.08 -8.03
CA LEU A 223 -8.61 11.00 -7.24
C LEU A 223 -9.48 9.74 -7.28
N ALA A 224 -10.77 9.88 -7.01
CA ALA A 224 -11.74 8.78 -7.01
C ALA A 224 -11.86 8.12 -8.39
N LEU A 225 -11.86 8.93 -9.48
CA LEU A 225 -11.89 8.40 -10.84
C LEU A 225 -10.62 7.60 -11.19
N GLY A 226 -9.46 8.08 -10.73
CA GLY A 226 -8.20 7.36 -10.86
C GLY A 226 -8.19 6.02 -10.11
N ASP A 227 -8.75 5.98 -8.91
CA ASP A 227 -8.92 4.76 -8.13
C ASP A 227 -9.91 3.80 -8.80
N ALA A 228 -11.00 4.33 -9.36
CA ALA A 228 -11.97 3.53 -10.13
C ALA A 228 -11.30 2.85 -11.34
N LEU A 229 -10.44 3.57 -12.09
CA LEU A 229 -9.65 3.00 -13.19
C LEU A 229 -8.72 1.89 -12.69
N ALA A 230 -7.99 2.13 -11.61
CA ALA A 230 -7.04 1.16 -11.04
C ALA A 230 -7.75 -0.12 -10.59
N VAL A 231 -8.89 0.01 -9.89
CA VAL A 231 -9.68 -1.13 -9.41
C VAL A 231 -10.35 -1.88 -10.57
N ALA A 232 -10.86 -1.18 -11.57
CA ALA A 232 -11.42 -1.82 -12.77
C ALA A 232 -10.35 -2.64 -13.52
N LEU A 233 -9.13 -2.12 -13.65
CA LEU A 233 -7.99 -2.83 -14.26
C LEU A 233 -7.58 -4.05 -13.42
N LEU A 234 -7.47 -3.90 -12.12
CA LEU A 234 -7.18 -4.98 -11.17
C LEU A 234 -8.19 -6.12 -11.32
N THR A 235 -9.49 -5.79 -11.32
CA THR A 235 -10.59 -6.77 -11.48
C THR A 235 -10.52 -7.46 -12.84
N ARG A 236 -10.32 -6.68 -13.92
CA ARG A 236 -10.22 -7.21 -15.29
C ARG A 236 -9.06 -8.17 -15.48
N ARG A 237 -7.93 -7.95 -14.77
CA ARG A 237 -6.73 -8.82 -14.82
C ARG A 237 -6.81 -10.02 -13.89
N GLY A 238 -7.82 -10.12 -13.03
CA GLY A 238 -7.92 -11.17 -12.02
C GLY A 238 -6.79 -11.10 -10.99
N PHE A 239 -6.30 -9.87 -10.70
CA PHE A 239 -5.19 -9.64 -9.77
C PHE A 239 -5.55 -10.13 -8.37
N SER A 240 -4.75 -11.07 -7.86
CA SER A 240 -5.00 -11.80 -6.63
C SER A 240 -4.31 -11.18 -5.41
N PRO A 241 -4.69 -11.55 -4.18
CA PRO A 241 -3.94 -11.18 -2.98
C PRO A 241 -2.47 -11.62 -3.01
N SER A 242 -2.16 -12.76 -3.67
CA SER A 242 -0.78 -13.23 -3.85
C SER A 242 0.03 -12.29 -4.76
N ASP A 243 -0.59 -11.78 -5.84
CA ASP A 243 0.08 -10.81 -6.71
C ASP A 243 0.34 -9.49 -5.96
N PHE A 244 -0.62 -9.07 -5.12
CA PHE A 244 -0.46 -7.88 -4.29
C PHE A 244 0.73 -8.01 -3.33
N SER A 245 0.98 -9.20 -2.78
CA SER A 245 2.11 -9.45 -1.86
C SER A 245 3.47 -9.27 -2.52
N VAL A 246 3.58 -9.56 -3.82
CA VAL A 246 4.82 -9.39 -4.61
C VAL A 246 5.23 -7.92 -4.69
N PHE A 247 4.26 -7.00 -4.83
CA PHE A 247 4.53 -5.56 -4.91
C PHE A 247 4.63 -4.88 -3.53
N HIS A 248 4.20 -5.57 -2.45
CA HIS A 248 4.22 -5.06 -1.07
C HIS A 248 4.95 -6.00 -0.12
N PRO A 249 6.24 -6.33 -0.37
CA PRO A 249 7.00 -7.30 0.45
C PRO A 249 7.25 -6.80 1.88
N GLY A 250 7.17 -5.50 2.10
CA GLY A 250 7.35 -4.85 3.41
C GLY A 250 6.02 -4.43 4.04
N GLY A 251 5.97 -4.46 5.37
CA GLY A 251 4.83 -3.99 6.16
C GLY A 251 3.79 -5.06 6.52
N LYS A 252 2.87 -4.68 7.43
CA LYS A 252 1.85 -5.59 8.00
C LYS A 252 0.94 -6.24 6.95
N LEU A 253 0.64 -5.52 5.86
CA LEU A 253 -0.25 -6.03 4.81
C LEU A 253 0.42 -7.15 4.01
N GLY A 254 1.67 -6.97 3.59
CA GLY A 254 2.44 -8.00 2.88
C GLY A 254 2.66 -9.25 3.74
N ALA A 255 2.96 -9.06 5.02
CA ALA A 255 3.14 -10.16 5.97
C ALA A 255 1.87 -11.04 6.10
N ARG A 256 0.69 -10.44 6.12
CA ARG A 256 -0.60 -11.16 6.22
C ARG A 256 -0.95 -11.96 4.96
N LEU A 257 -0.39 -11.58 3.82
CA LEU A 257 -0.62 -12.22 2.52
C LEU A 257 0.41 -13.31 2.20
N ARG A 258 1.42 -13.56 3.07
CA ARG A 258 2.33 -14.69 2.94
C ARG A 258 1.57 -16.02 3.06
N HIS A 259 2.01 -17.01 2.31
CA HIS A 259 1.47 -18.35 2.41
C HIS A 259 2.13 -19.11 3.57
N VAL A 260 1.43 -20.09 4.11
CA VAL A 260 1.94 -20.94 5.18
C VAL A 260 3.22 -21.67 4.76
N ARG A 261 3.32 -22.13 3.50
CA ARG A 261 4.52 -22.78 2.94
C ARG A 261 5.79 -21.92 3.03
N ASP A 262 5.65 -20.58 3.04
CA ASP A 262 6.78 -19.64 3.10
C ASP A 262 7.32 -19.45 4.52
N LEU A 263 6.56 -19.89 5.53
CA LEU A 263 6.83 -19.71 6.96
C LEU A 263 6.94 -21.01 7.73
N MET A 264 6.49 -22.15 7.16
CA MET A 264 6.51 -23.45 7.82
C MET A 264 7.92 -24.02 7.91
N HIS A 265 8.18 -24.79 8.94
CA HIS A 265 9.32 -25.68 9.02
C HIS A 265 8.98 -26.96 8.30
N ALA A 266 9.85 -27.44 7.41
CA ALA A 266 9.66 -28.63 6.58
C ALA A 266 10.88 -29.55 6.63
N GLY A 267 10.75 -30.77 6.12
CA GLY A 267 11.85 -31.72 5.98
C GLY A 267 11.97 -32.70 7.14
N PRO A 268 13.16 -33.36 7.29
CA PRO A 268 13.32 -34.49 8.20
C PRO A 268 13.24 -34.16 9.69
N GLY A 269 13.27 -32.88 10.04
CA GLY A 269 13.13 -32.38 11.42
C GLY A 269 11.71 -32.25 11.93
N LEU A 270 10.69 -32.69 11.16
CA LEU A 270 9.31 -32.69 11.63
C LEU A 270 9.12 -33.67 12.79
N PRO A 271 8.51 -33.24 13.92
CA PRO A 271 8.27 -34.10 15.08
C PRO A 271 7.13 -35.06 14.76
N LEU A 272 7.45 -36.23 14.21
CA LEU A 272 6.50 -37.27 13.83
C LEU A 272 6.80 -38.59 14.52
N ALA A 273 5.75 -39.35 14.85
CA ALA A 273 5.82 -40.70 15.38
C ALA A 273 4.62 -41.52 14.91
N THR A 274 4.61 -42.83 15.20
CA THR A 274 3.45 -43.69 14.98
C THR A 274 2.65 -43.86 16.26
N ALA A 275 1.42 -44.34 16.15
CA ALA A 275 0.58 -44.66 17.31
C ALA A 275 1.22 -45.71 18.24
N ALA A 276 2.06 -46.61 17.69
CA ALA A 276 2.76 -47.64 18.43
C ALA A 276 4.02 -47.16 19.17
N THR A 277 4.50 -45.95 18.92
CA THR A 277 5.72 -45.39 19.52
C THR A 277 5.58 -45.31 21.04
N PRO A 278 6.55 -45.86 21.82
CA PRO A 278 6.53 -45.77 23.28
C PRO A 278 6.66 -44.30 23.75
N MET A 279 5.97 -43.93 24.84
CA MET A 279 5.98 -42.55 25.35
C MET A 279 7.35 -42.01 25.68
N PRO A 280 8.34 -42.74 26.21
CA PRO A 280 9.69 -42.21 26.41
C PRO A 280 10.33 -41.72 25.10
N GLU A 281 10.19 -42.50 24.02
CA GLU A 281 10.69 -42.11 22.70
C GLU A 281 9.90 -40.92 22.10
N ALA A 282 8.57 -40.94 22.25
CA ALA A 282 7.70 -39.84 21.82
C ALA A 282 8.09 -38.50 22.48
N LEU A 283 8.40 -38.52 23.78
CA LEU A 283 8.85 -37.35 24.53
C LEU A 283 10.20 -36.82 24.06
N ILE A 284 11.15 -37.71 23.72
CA ILE A 284 12.46 -37.31 23.14
C ILE A 284 12.23 -36.59 21.81
N ARG A 285 11.48 -37.19 20.88
CA ARG A 285 11.17 -36.62 19.57
C ARG A 285 10.45 -35.26 19.68
N MET A 286 9.51 -35.13 20.61
CA MET A 286 8.78 -33.88 20.89
C MET A 286 9.71 -32.80 21.40
N THR A 287 10.68 -33.15 22.26
CA THR A 287 11.71 -32.21 22.78
C THR A 287 12.66 -31.75 21.67
N GLU A 288 13.15 -32.68 20.85
CA GLU A 288 14.02 -32.38 19.70
C GLU A 288 13.33 -31.46 18.68
N GLY A 289 12.04 -31.67 18.42
CA GLY A 289 11.24 -30.87 17.50
C GLY A 289 11.01 -29.43 17.96
N ARG A 290 11.01 -29.13 19.27
CA ARG A 290 10.86 -27.79 19.88
C ARG A 290 9.54 -27.05 19.58
N PHE A 291 8.50 -27.76 19.13
CA PHE A 291 7.19 -27.16 18.82
C PHE A 291 6.14 -27.41 19.93
N GLY A 292 6.51 -28.10 21.03
CA GLY A 292 5.58 -28.48 22.10
C GLY A 292 4.50 -29.47 21.65
N CYS A 293 4.73 -30.16 20.53
CA CYS A 293 3.80 -31.20 20.02
C CYS A 293 4.53 -32.23 19.17
N LEU A 294 3.85 -33.37 18.96
CA LEU A 294 4.30 -34.49 18.15
C LEU A 294 3.12 -34.96 17.27
N GLY A 295 3.31 -35.02 15.96
CA GLY A 295 2.34 -35.54 15.01
C GLY A 295 2.35 -37.07 15.01
N ILE A 296 1.18 -37.68 15.06
CA ILE A 296 1.04 -39.14 14.98
C ILE A 296 0.54 -39.51 13.59
N VAL A 297 1.32 -40.33 12.90
CA VAL A 297 0.99 -40.81 11.55
C VAL A 297 0.67 -42.32 11.55
N ASP A 298 -0.14 -42.70 10.58
CA ASP A 298 -0.38 -44.14 10.28
C ASP A 298 0.71 -44.71 9.34
N ASP A 299 0.55 -46.01 9.00
CA ASP A 299 1.48 -46.71 8.12
C ASP A 299 1.53 -46.14 6.68
N ALA A 300 0.47 -45.41 6.26
CA ALA A 300 0.42 -44.70 4.99
C ALA A 300 1.05 -43.29 5.04
N GLY A 301 1.50 -42.87 6.23
CA GLY A 301 2.07 -41.54 6.49
C GLY A 301 1.01 -40.44 6.61
N GLN A 302 -0.26 -40.79 6.81
CA GLN A 302 -1.34 -39.82 7.03
C GLN A 302 -1.34 -39.35 8.48
N LEU A 303 -1.58 -38.08 8.71
CA LEU A 303 -1.66 -37.49 10.04
C LEU A 303 -3.00 -37.91 10.72
N ILE A 304 -2.95 -38.75 11.73
CA ILE A 304 -4.13 -39.25 12.43
C ILE A 304 -4.33 -38.63 13.81
N GLY A 305 -3.30 -38.08 14.42
CA GLY A 305 -3.35 -37.53 15.76
C GLY A 305 -2.22 -36.52 16.06
N ILE A 306 -2.32 -35.95 17.25
CA ILE A 306 -1.30 -35.08 17.83
C ILE A 306 -1.16 -35.35 19.32
N VAL A 307 0.06 -35.36 19.83
CA VAL A 307 0.36 -35.28 21.27
C VAL A 307 0.93 -33.91 21.55
N THR A 308 0.34 -33.17 22.48
CA THR A 308 0.78 -31.83 22.91
C THR A 308 1.16 -31.85 24.39
N ASP A 309 1.86 -30.79 24.87
CA ASP A 309 2.11 -30.60 26.30
C ASP A 309 0.81 -30.60 27.13
N GLY A 310 -0.31 -30.16 26.53
CA GLY A 310 -1.64 -30.26 27.15
C GLY A 310 -2.14 -31.68 27.30
N ASP A 311 -1.88 -32.53 26.30
CA ASP A 311 -2.26 -33.96 26.34
C ASP A 311 -1.43 -34.68 27.39
N LEU A 312 -0.14 -34.42 27.46
CA LEU A 312 0.74 -34.99 28.49
C LEU A 312 0.30 -34.62 29.90
N ARG A 313 -0.08 -33.38 30.14
CA ARG A 313 -0.59 -32.95 31.45
C ARG A 313 -1.91 -33.64 31.81
N ARG A 314 -2.80 -33.86 30.83
CA ARG A 314 -4.06 -34.57 31.08
C ARG A 314 -3.88 -36.06 31.33
N ALA A 315 -2.88 -36.64 30.67
CA ALA A 315 -2.56 -38.08 30.78
C ALA A 315 -1.59 -38.37 31.93
N MET A 316 -1.20 -37.37 32.73
CA MET A 316 -0.21 -37.50 33.81
C MET A 316 -0.70 -38.51 34.87
N ALA A 317 -0.07 -39.68 34.89
CA ALA A 317 -0.31 -40.77 35.81
C ALA A 317 0.99 -41.58 35.94
N PRO A 318 1.15 -42.44 37.00
CA PRO A 318 2.38 -43.22 37.19
C PRO A 318 2.73 -44.16 36.03
N ASP A 319 1.77 -44.56 35.23
CA ASP A 319 1.91 -45.46 34.08
C ASP A 319 2.16 -44.71 32.74
N LEU A 320 2.22 -43.37 32.72
CA LEU A 320 2.37 -42.59 31.47
C LEU A 320 3.53 -43.09 30.60
N LEU A 321 4.69 -43.36 31.19
CA LEU A 321 5.87 -43.85 30.48
C LEU A 321 5.74 -45.30 29.94
N ALA A 322 4.79 -46.04 30.43
CA ALA A 322 4.48 -47.41 29.95
C ALA A 322 3.49 -47.38 28.76
N ARG A 323 2.83 -46.26 28.51
CA ARG A 323 1.85 -46.08 27.43
C ARG A 323 2.52 -45.88 26.07
N ARG A 324 1.69 -45.97 25.01
CA ARG A 324 2.06 -45.63 23.64
C ARG A 324 1.48 -44.29 23.24
N ALA A 325 2.08 -43.65 22.26
CA ALA A 325 1.67 -42.30 21.78
C ALA A 325 0.20 -42.29 21.31
N GLY A 326 -0.29 -43.36 20.70
CA GLY A 326 -1.69 -43.47 20.27
C GLY A 326 -2.72 -43.48 21.41
N GLU A 327 -2.31 -43.88 22.64
CA GLU A 327 -3.19 -43.90 23.82
C GLU A 327 -3.30 -42.52 24.48
N VAL A 328 -2.40 -41.60 24.14
CA VAL A 328 -2.32 -40.25 24.72
C VAL A 328 -2.74 -39.16 23.71
N MET A 329 -2.66 -39.46 22.42
CA MET A 329 -2.92 -38.49 21.36
C MET A 329 -4.36 -37.94 21.36
N THR A 330 -4.50 -36.70 20.94
CA THR A 330 -5.77 -36.13 20.46
C THR A 330 -5.92 -36.52 18.99
N ALA A 331 -6.98 -37.25 18.63
CA ALA A 331 -7.27 -37.62 17.25
C ALA A 331 -7.79 -36.44 16.41
N ALA A 332 -7.63 -36.54 15.09
CA ALA A 332 -8.11 -35.56 14.12
C ALA A 332 -7.69 -34.10 14.49
N PRO A 333 -6.39 -33.80 14.57
CA PRO A 333 -5.91 -32.49 14.94
C PRO A 333 -6.32 -31.44 13.90
N ARG A 334 -6.42 -30.18 14.32
CA ARG A 334 -6.54 -29.08 13.36
C ARG A 334 -5.28 -28.99 12.53
N THR A 335 -5.45 -28.87 11.22
CA THR A 335 -4.37 -28.76 10.23
C THR A 335 -4.64 -27.59 9.30
N ILE A 336 -3.64 -27.20 8.52
CA ILE A 336 -3.77 -26.18 7.49
C ILE A 336 -3.05 -26.63 6.21
N GLY A 337 -3.50 -26.14 5.06
CA GLY A 337 -2.82 -26.42 3.79
C GLY A 337 -1.60 -25.50 3.58
N PRO A 338 -0.61 -25.92 2.75
CA PRO A 338 0.57 -25.11 2.47
C PRO A 338 0.24 -23.81 1.73
N ASP A 339 -0.82 -23.79 0.93
CA ASP A 339 -1.24 -22.65 0.13
C ASP A 339 -2.19 -21.68 0.86
N ALA A 340 -2.57 -22.01 2.11
CA ALA A 340 -3.37 -21.12 2.94
C ALA A 340 -2.56 -19.85 3.33
N LEU A 341 -3.25 -18.76 3.60
CA LEU A 341 -2.60 -17.52 4.05
C LEU A 341 -2.13 -17.65 5.51
N ALA A 342 -1.01 -17.00 5.83
CA ALA A 342 -0.49 -16.92 7.19
C ALA A 342 -1.50 -16.27 8.16
N ALA A 343 -2.31 -15.33 7.69
CA ALA A 343 -3.41 -14.74 8.46
C ALA A 343 -4.50 -15.77 8.82
N GLU A 344 -4.80 -16.73 7.93
CA GLU A 344 -5.74 -17.81 8.20
C GLU A 344 -5.18 -18.78 9.25
N ALA A 345 -3.87 -19.09 9.16
CA ALA A 345 -3.19 -19.90 10.18
C ALA A 345 -3.29 -19.24 11.56
N LEU A 346 -3.02 -17.95 11.65
CA LEU A 346 -3.12 -17.20 12.90
C LEU A 346 -4.56 -17.16 13.44
N ALA A 347 -5.55 -16.94 12.58
CA ALA A 347 -6.96 -16.97 12.96
C ALA A 347 -7.39 -18.37 13.47
N LEU A 348 -6.91 -19.44 12.83
CA LEU A 348 -7.18 -20.82 13.24
C LEU A 348 -6.52 -21.15 14.59
N MET A 349 -5.31 -20.63 14.84
CA MET A 349 -4.60 -20.79 16.13
C MET A 349 -5.30 -20.05 17.27
N ASN A 350 -5.84 -18.86 17.00
CA ASN A 350 -6.46 -17.98 18.00
C ASN A 350 -7.96 -18.21 18.23
N ARG A 351 -8.52 -19.30 17.72
CA ARG A 351 -9.94 -19.63 17.97
C ARG A 351 -10.25 -19.67 19.47
N ARG A 352 -11.30 -18.95 19.88
CA ARG A 352 -11.68 -18.73 21.28
C ARG A 352 -12.01 -20.04 22.04
N ASP A 353 -12.55 -21.03 21.32
CA ASP A 353 -12.94 -22.33 21.90
C ASP A 353 -11.74 -23.16 22.35
N ARG A 354 -10.64 -23.09 21.62
CA ARG A 354 -9.43 -23.89 21.90
C ARG A 354 -8.21 -23.26 21.19
N PRO A 355 -7.51 -22.32 21.84
CA PRO A 355 -6.29 -21.74 21.26
C PRO A 355 -5.19 -22.82 21.19
N ILE A 356 -4.40 -22.77 20.10
CA ILE A 356 -3.27 -23.67 19.86
C ILE A 356 -2.07 -22.86 19.38
N THR A 357 -0.86 -23.35 19.64
CA THR A 357 0.39 -22.64 19.32
C THR A 357 1.07 -23.17 18.07
N ALA A 358 0.73 -24.37 17.62
CA ALA A 358 1.32 -24.99 16.43
C ALA A 358 0.23 -25.66 15.58
N LEU A 359 0.44 -25.67 14.26
CA LEU A 359 -0.40 -26.37 13.28
C LEU A 359 0.49 -27.22 12.39
N PHE A 360 0.15 -28.49 12.22
CA PHE A 360 0.72 -29.27 11.15
C PHE A 360 0.17 -28.79 9.81
N VAL A 361 1.09 -28.59 8.86
CA VAL A 361 0.77 -28.27 7.47
C VAL A 361 0.63 -29.57 6.71
N VAL A 362 -0.53 -29.78 6.09
CA VAL A 362 -0.90 -31.06 5.51
C VAL A 362 -1.24 -30.89 4.03
N ALA A 363 -0.66 -31.75 3.18
CA ALA A 363 -0.99 -31.87 1.77
C ALA A 363 -1.40 -33.33 1.49
N ALA A 364 -2.56 -33.53 0.87
CA ALA A 364 -3.12 -34.88 0.62
C ALA A 364 -3.13 -35.80 1.85
N GLY A 365 -3.45 -35.24 3.04
CA GLY A 365 -3.51 -35.98 4.31
C GLY A 365 -2.15 -36.19 4.99
N ARG A 366 -1.02 -35.93 4.32
CA ARG A 366 0.32 -36.16 4.86
C ARG A 366 0.90 -34.85 5.43
N PRO A 367 1.58 -34.88 6.58
CA PRO A 367 2.26 -33.71 7.12
C PRO A 367 3.48 -33.37 6.26
N VAL A 368 3.46 -32.17 5.67
CA VAL A 368 4.55 -31.63 4.84
C VAL A 368 5.32 -30.52 5.56
N GLY A 369 4.80 -30.04 6.69
CA GLY A 369 5.42 -29.02 7.50
C GLY A 369 4.72 -28.81 8.84
N ILE A 370 5.26 -27.90 9.62
CA ILE A 370 4.68 -27.38 10.87
C ILE A 370 4.91 -25.87 10.94
N VAL A 371 3.93 -25.13 11.37
CA VAL A 371 4.04 -23.68 11.60
C VAL A 371 3.68 -23.38 13.05
N HIS A 372 4.51 -22.56 13.71
CA HIS A 372 4.30 -22.13 15.07
C HIS A 372 3.83 -20.67 15.13
N VAL A 373 3.04 -20.31 16.14
CA VAL A 373 2.53 -18.93 16.30
C VAL A 373 3.65 -17.89 16.32
N HIS A 374 4.82 -18.21 16.88
CA HIS A 374 5.97 -17.31 16.89
C HIS A 374 6.55 -17.04 15.50
N ASP A 375 6.44 -17.97 14.55
CA ASP A 375 6.89 -17.75 13.18
C ASP A 375 5.99 -16.75 12.50
N LEU A 376 4.66 -16.83 12.71
CA LEU A 376 3.69 -15.87 12.21
C LEU A 376 3.90 -14.47 12.82
N LEU A 377 4.16 -14.40 14.13
CA LEU A 377 4.44 -13.14 14.82
C LEU A 377 5.74 -12.49 14.34
N ARG A 378 6.83 -13.26 14.19
CA ARG A 378 8.10 -12.77 13.65
C ARG A 378 7.97 -12.30 12.20
N ALA A 379 7.07 -12.94 11.43
CA ALA A 379 6.77 -12.53 10.07
C ALA A 379 5.88 -11.27 9.99
N GLY A 380 5.41 -10.73 11.12
CA GLY A 380 4.58 -9.53 11.19
C GLY A 380 3.11 -9.76 10.80
N VAL A 381 2.60 -10.99 10.92
CA VAL A 381 1.22 -11.35 10.54
C VAL A 381 0.18 -10.81 11.53
N ALA A 382 0.59 -10.39 12.72
CA ALA A 382 -0.29 -9.88 13.79
C ALA A 382 -0.50 -8.36 13.71
#